data_742d7136a78577e9c6db1002f07e9483
#
_entry.id   742d7136a78577e9c6db1002f07e9483
#
_cell.length_a   1.000
_cell.length_b   1.000
_cell.length_c   1.000
_cell.angle_alpha   90.00
_cell.angle_beta   90.00
_cell.angle_gamma   90.00
#
_symmetry.space_group_name_H-M   'P 1'
#
loop_
_entity.id
_entity.type
_entity.pdbx_description
1 polymer ?
#
loop_
_entity_poly.entity_id
_entity_poly.type
_entity_poly.pdbx_seq_one_letter_code
_entity_poly.pdbx_strand_id
1 'polypeptide(L)'
;MAFMDIYPVGHQAGVSMIMHGKRIATNGDLRFEPTPGQWQAVPKQLDRTLDEKSNTITTKLCYPDKDQHLTGFNPLLYPDFEFTYEVRVHGEGGHIVVSVDLDRPVPEEFLGKLCFNLELVPHILFGKPWIMDQKQGIFPTQPNGPTLQ
;
A
#
# COMPACT_ATOMS: atom_id res chain seq x y z
N MET A 1 -11.63 9.53 -6.58
CA MET A 1 -11.28 9.99 -5.23
C MET A 1 -10.33 8.99 -4.61
N ALA A 2 -9.27 9.46 -3.98
CA ALA A 2 -8.40 8.65 -3.13
C ALA A 2 -8.42 9.22 -1.71
N PHE A 3 -8.18 8.40 -0.73
CA PHE A 3 -7.95 8.82 0.64
C PHE A 3 -6.93 7.88 1.30
N MET A 4 -6.28 8.38 2.32
CA MET A 4 -5.46 7.56 3.21
C MET A 4 -6.23 7.28 4.48
N ASP A 5 -6.21 6.04 4.86
CA ASP A 5 -6.86 5.54 6.06
C ASP A 5 -5.85 4.79 6.91
N ILE A 6 -5.88 5.00 8.21
CA ILE A 6 -5.00 4.32 9.17
C ILE A 6 -5.87 3.75 10.27
N TYR A 7 -5.86 2.45 10.37
CA TYR A 7 -6.56 1.77 11.44
C TYR A 7 -5.68 1.74 12.69
N PRO A 8 -6.21 2.13 13.85
CA PRO A 8 -5.51 1.90 15.11
C PRO A 8 -5.35 0.38 15.32
N VAL A 9 -4.23 0.00 15.90
CA VAL A 9 -3.97 -1.38 16.31
C VAL A 9 -3.75 -2.39 15.17
N GLY A 10 -2.68 -2.20 14.41
CA GLY A 10 -2.11 -3.26 13.56
C GLY A 10 -2.94 -3.72 12.38
N HIS A 11 -3.94 -2.94 12.01
CA HIS A 11 -4.75 -3.20 10.84
C HIS A 11 -4.31 -2.36 9.64
N GLN A 12 -4.83 -2.73 8.52
CA GLN A 12 -4.52 -2.19 7.22
C GLN A 12 -4.57 -0.66 7.21
N ALA A 13 -3.50 -0.05 6.80
CA ALA A 13 -3.35 1.38 6.63
C ALA A 13 -3.03 1.70 5.17
N GLY A 14 -3.20 2.93 4.77
CA GLY A 14 -2.68 3.40 3.52
C GLY A 14 -3.71 4.01 2.58
N VAL A 15 -3.36 4.01 1.29
CA VAL A 15 -4.17 4.62 0.24
C VAL A 15 -5.35 3.72 -0.10
N SER A 16 -6.55 4.29 -0.08
CA SER A 16 -7.75 3.66 -0.61
C SER A 16 -8.28 4.47 -1.79
N MET A 17 -8.72 3.79 -2.84
CA MET A 17 -9.28 4.43 -4.02
C MET A 17 -10.79 4.20 -4.09
N ILE A 18 -11.53 5.31 -4.23
CA ILE A 18 -12.98 5.29 -4.35
C ILE A 18 -13.39 5.84 -5.72
N MET A 19 -14.14 5.06 -6.45
CA MET A 19 -14.70 5.43 -7.75
C MET A 19 -16.23 5.25 -7.71
N HIS A 20 -16.96 6.31 -8.05
CA HIS A 20 -18.44 6.32 -8.01
C HIS A 20 -19.02 5.80 -6.69
N GLY A 21 -18.44 6.22 -5.56
CA GLY A 21 -18.88 5.84 -4.23
C GLY A 21 -18.50 4.42 -3.79
N LYS A 22 -17.78 3.66 -4.62
CA LYS A 22 -17.32 2.31 -4.31
C LYS A 22 -15.81 2.28 -4.09
N ARG A 23 -15.36 1.62 -3.04
CA ARG A 23 -13.94 1.35 -2.80
C ARG A 23 -13.48 0.29 -3.80
N ILE A 24 -12.61 0.67 -4.72
CA ILE A 24 -12.08 -0.23 -5.76
C ILE A 24 -10.70 -0.78 -5.41
N ALA A 25 -9.96 -0.07 -4.54
CA ALA A 25 -8.67 -0.51 -4.04
C ALA A 25 -8.46 -0.03 -2.60
N THR A 26 -7.61 -0.72 -1.87
CA THR A 26 -7.27 -0.45 -0.47
C THR A 26 -5.83 -0.88 -0.17
N ASN A 27 -5.35 -0.65 1.05
CA ASN A 27 -4.03 -1.07 1.53
C ASN A 27 -2.86 -0.59 0.66
N GLY A 28 -3.01 0.61 0.08
CA GLY A 28 -1.95 1.23 -0.70
C GLY A 28 -0.85 1.78 0.21
N ASP A 29 0.18 0.98 0.46
CA ASP A 29 1.32 1.36 1.28
C ASP A 29 2.56 0.53 0.92
N LEU A 30 3.71 0.91 1.48
CA LEU A 30 4.89 0.09 1.40
C LEU A 30 4.68 -1.23 2.14
N ARG A 31 5.06 -2.30 1.48
CA ARG A 31 5.10 -3.63 2.05
C ARG A 31 6.53 -4.15 2.00
N PHE A 32 7.02 -4.55 3.15
CA PHE A 32 8.36 -5.09 3.29
C PHE A 32 8.29 -6.54 3.77
N GLU A 33 8.67 -7.47 2.92
CA GLU A 33 8.69 -8.92 3.19
C GLU A 33 10.14 -9.44 3.15
N PRO A 34 10.91 -9.25 4.22
CA PRO A 34 12.30 -9.73 4.28
C PRO A 34 12.36 -11.26 4.23
N THR A 35 11.33 -11.92 4.75
CA THR A 35 11.16 -13.37 4.75
C THR A 35 9.75 -13.71 4.25
N PRO A 36 9.62 -14.47 3.16
CA PRO A 36 8.30 -14.82 2.60
C PRO A 36 7.40 -15.52 3.62
N GLY A 37 6.12 -15.13 3.62
CA GLY A 37 5.10 -15.74 4.47
C GLY A 37 5.11 -15.29 5.93
N GLN A 38 5.97 -14.34 6.30
CA GLN A 38 5.95 -13.75 7.64
C GLN A 38 4.95 -12.60 7.72
N TRP A 39 4.36 -12.43 8.90
CA TRP A 39 3.61 -11.21 9.20
C TRP A 39 4.54 -10.01 9.18
N GLN A 40 4.09 -8.97 8.54
CA GLN A 40 4.90 -7.77 8.39
C GLN A 40 4.76 -6.87 9.60
N ALA A 41 5.87 -6.25 9.98
CA ALA A 41 5.83 -5.12 10.86
C ALA A 41 5.02 -3.99 10.19
N VAL A 42 4.27 -3.25 10.99
CA VAL A 42 3.49 -2.12 10.51
C VAL A 42 4.28 -0.82 10.67
N PRO A 43 4.07 0.18 9.81
CA PRO A 43 4.64 1.50 9.99
C PRO A 43 3.89 2.27 11.07
N LYS A 44 4.58 3.24 11.69
CA LYS A 44 4.00 4.25 12.58
C LYS A 44 3.80 5.54 11.83
N GLN A 45 2.61 6.09 11.88
CA GLN A 45 2.38 7.42 11.35
C GLN A 45 3.03 8.47 12.24
N LEU A 46 3.82 9.35 11.62
CA LEU A 46 4.46 10.47 12.29
C LEU A 46 3.68 11.77 12.07
N ASP A 47 3.22 11.99 10.84
CA ASP A 47 2.49 13.20 10.46
C ASP A 47 1.55 12.94 9.29
N ARG A 48 0.54 13.79 9.14
CA ARG A 48 -0.37 13.81 8.01
C ARG A 48 -0.83 15.22 7.71
N THR A 49 -0.71 15.63 6.47
CA THR A 49 -1.15 16.93 5.98
C THR A 49 -2.14 16.79 4.84
N LEU A 50 -3.06 17.74 4.75
CA LEU A 50 -4.00 17.90 3.65
C LEU A 50 -3.86 19.30 3.09
N ASP A 51 -3.48 19.42 1.84
CA ASP A 51 -3.48 20.66 1.09
C ASP A 51 -4.64 20.66 0.10
N GLU A 52 -5.71 21.37 0.46
CA GLU A 52 -6.90 21.48 -0.39
C GLU A 52 -6.65 22.25 -1.69
N LYS A 53 -5.65 23.16 -1.70
CA LYS A 53 -5.36 23.97 -2.88
C LYS A 53 -4.71 23.16 -3.98
N SER A 54 -3.78 22.30 -3.61
CA SER A 54 -3.11 21.37 -4.53
C SER A 54 -3.82 20.03 -4.62
N ASN A 55 -4.90 19.82 -3.87
CA ASN A 55 -5.64 18.56 -3.79
C ASN A 55 -4.71 17.38 -3.45
N THR A 56 -3.83 17.60 -2.46
CA THR A 56 -2.77 16.67 -2.09
C THR A 56 -2.91 16.23 -0.64
N ILE A 57 -2.78 14.94 -0.42
CA ILE A 57 -2.64 14.33 0.91
C ILE A 57 -1.22 13.80 1.03
N THR A 58 -0.53 14.16 2.10
CA THR A 58 0.80 13.67 2.41
C THR A 58 0.81 13.02 3.79
N THR A 59 1.36 11.83 3.90
CA THR A 59 1.53 11.14 5.17
C THR A 59 2.99 10.74 5.34
N LYS A 60 3.57 11.10 6.47
CA LYS A 60 4.93 10.70 6.86
C LYS A 60 4.86 9.55 7.85
N LEU A 61 5.64 8.51 7.58
CA LEU A 61 5.65 7.28 8.35
C LEU A 61 7.09 6.88 8.70
N CYS A 62 7.25 6.11 9.78
CA CYS A 62 8.50 5.40 10.05
C CYS A 62 8.24 3.90 10.11
N TYR A 63 9.25 3.14 9.70
CA TYR A 63 9.18 1.70 9.70
C TYR A 63 10.40 1.11 10.44
N PRO A 64 10.21 0.11 11.29
CA PRO A 64 8.92 -0.41 11.77
C PRO A 64 8.35 0.43 12.93
N ASP A 65 7.08 0.20 13.27
CA ASP A 65 6.55 0.70 14.55
C ASP A 65 7.01 -0.21 15.68
N LYS A 66 8.03 0.20 16.43
CA LYS A 66 8.60 -0.58 17.52
C LYS A 66 7.71 -0.66 18.76
N ASP A 67 6.71 0.22 18.86
CA ASP A 67 5.76 0.22 19.97
C ASP A 67 4.66 -0.85 19.77
N GLN A 68 4.57 -1.38 18.56
CA GLN A 68 3.62 -2.43 18.20
C GLN A 68 4.28 -3.82 18.30
N HIS A 69 4.25 -4.39 19.49
CA HIS A 69 4.61 -5.78 19.68
C HIS A 69 3.42 -6.67 19.35
N LEU A 70 3.38 -7.21 18.16
CA LEU A 70 2.45 -8.29 17.87
C LEU A 70 2.96 -9.57 18.57
N THR A 71 2.56 -9.71 19.82
CA THR A 71 2.71 -10.96 20.57
C THR A 71 1.58 -11.87 20.12
N GLY A 72 1.88 -12.96 19.47
CA GLY A 72 0.87 -13.88 19.02
C GLY A 72 1.44 -15.10 18.31
N PHE A 73 0.58 -15.78 17.63
CA PHE A 73 0.82 -17.03 16.94
C PHE A 73 2.01 -16.99 15.94
N ASN A 74 2.31 -15.82 15.39
CA ASN A 74 3.48 -15.58 14.54
C ASN A 74 4.26 -14.39 15.07
N PRO A 75 5.44 -14.61 15.65
CA PRO A 75 6.32 -13.51 16.05
C PRO A 75 6.74 -12.72 14.81
N LEU A 76 6.63 -11.39 14.90
CA LEU A 76 7.17 -10.50 13.89
C LEU A 76 8.70 -10.55 13.93
N LEU A 77 9.27 -10.83 12.77
CA LEU A 77 10.70 -10.63 12.56
C LEU A 77 10.92 -9.21 12.07
N TYR A 78 11.62 -8.42 12.87
CA TYR A 78 12.03 -7.08 12.47
C TYR A 78 13.34 -7.18 11.71
N PRO A 79 13.38 -6.79 10.44
CA PRO A 79 14.63 -6.70 9.70
C PRO A 79 15.48 -5.56 10.28
N ASP A 80 16.80 -5.67 10.16
CA ASP A 80 17.73 -4.60 10.52
C ASP A 80 17.76 -3.50 9.45
N PHE A 81 16.58 -2.95 9.19
CA PHE A 81 16.41 -1.85 8.26
C PHE A 81 15.27 -0.94 8.74
N GLU A 82 15.66 0.18 9.29
CA GLU A 82 14.74 1.21 9.75
C GLU A 82 14.84 2.41 8.83
N PHE A 83 13.69 2.95 8.45
CA PHE A 83 13.62 4.12 7.56
C PHE A 83 12.37 4.95 7.83
N THR A 84 12.40 6.20 7.39
CA THR A 84 11.22 7.02 7.27
C THR A 84 10.86 7.18 5.80
N TYR A 85 9.58 7.33 5.55
CA TYR A 85 9.10 7.54 4.19
C TYR A 85 7.87 8.43 4.17
N GLU A 86 7.63 8.99 3.02
CA GLU A 86 6.48 9.83 2.76
C GLU A 86 5.65 9.24 1.64
N VAL A 87 4.36 9.09 1.89
CA VAL A 87 3.37 8.73 0.85
C VAL A 87 2.57 9.98 0.52
N ARG A 88 2.63 10.39 -0.75
CA ARG A 88 1.91 11.53 -1.26
C ARG A 88 0.91 11.09 -2.31
N VAL A 89 -0.34 11.55 -2.15
CA VAL A 89 -1.42 11.29 -3.11
C VAL A 89 -1.98 12.60 -3.59
N HIS A 90 -2.00 12.81 -4.90
CA HIS A 90 -2.63 13.99 -5.48
C HIS A 90 -3.41 13.67 -6.74
N GLY A 91 -4.38 14.54 -7.04
CA GLY A 91 -5.16 14.47 -8.28
C GLY A 91 -4.50 15.32 -9.36
N GLU A 92 -4.26 14.73 -10.53
CA GLU A 92 -3.74 15.43 -11.70
C GLU A 92 -4.61 15.14 -12.92
N GLY A 93 -5.39 16.13 -13.36
CA GLY A 93 -6.37 15.94 -14.42
C GLY A 93 -7.38 14.85 -14.08
N GLY A 94 -7.43 13.80 -14.89
CA GLY A 94 -8.28 12.61 -14.65
C GLY A 94 -7.61 11.46 -13.90
N HIS A 95 -6.40 11.67 -13.36
CA HIS A 95 -5.58 10.65 -12.75
C HIS A 95 -5.38 10.89 -11.26
N ILE A 96 -5.05 9.82 -10.55
CA ILE A 96 -4.56 9.86 -9.17
C ILE A 96 -3.10 9.43 -9.22
N VAL A 97 -2.21 10.27 -8.74
CA VAL A 97 -0.79 10.00 -8.64
C VAL A 97 -0.45 9.67 -7.20
N VAL A 98 0.25 8.57 -7.00
CA VAL A 98 0.79 8.14 -5.72
C VAL A 98 2.30 8.13 -5.81
N SER A 99 2.96 8.89 -4.95
CA SER A 99 4.43 8.92 -4.84
C SER A 99 4.85 8.40 -3.48
N VAL A 100 5.95 7.68 -3.46
CA VAL A 100 6.56 7.18 -2.23
C VAL A 100 8.04 7.55 -2.23
N ASP A 101 8.43 8.32 -1.25
CA ASP A 101 9.78 8.82 -1.09
C ASP A 101 10.40 8.27 0.21
N LEU A 102 11.49 7.53 0.11
CA LEU A 102 12.24 7.01 1.26
C LEU A 102 13.36 7.99 1.64
N ASP A 103 13.64 8.12 2.94
CA ASP A 103 14.72 8.97 3.47
C ASP A 103 16.13 8.40 3.16
N ARG A 104 16.21 7.15 2.76
CA ARG A 104 17.46 6.46 2.44
C ARG A 104 17.26 5.36 1.40
N PRO A 105 18.34 4.98 0.69
CA PRO A 105 18.26 3.89 -0.28
C PRO A 105 18.00 2.55 0.42
N VAL A 106 17.32 1.67 -0.30
CA VAL A 106 17.08 0.29 0.13
C VAL A 106 18.39 -0.48 0.06
N PRO A 107 18.86 -1.14 1.14
CA PRO A 107 20.02 -2.00 1.10
C PRO A 107 19.91 -3.11 0.05
N GLU A 108 21.04 -3.50 -0.52
CA GLU A 108 21.06 -4.49 -1.62
C GLU A 108 20.39 -5.81 -1.26
N GLU A 109 20.56 -6.26 -0.03
CA GLU A 109 19.96 -7.50 0.50
C GLU A 109 18.43 -7.48 0.56
N PHE A 110 17.83 -6.28 0.52
CA PHE A 110 16.38 -6.07 0.55
C PHE A 110 15.79 -5.66 -0.80
N LEU A 111 16.60 -5.57 -1.84
CA LEU A 111 16.08 -5.30 -3.19
C LEU A 111 15.10 -6.39 -3.62
N GLY A 112 13.95 -5.97 -4.14
CA GLY A 112 12.88 -6.89 -4.53
C GLY A 112 12.01 -7.39 -3.37
N LYS A 113 12.32 -7.01 -2.11
CA LYS A 113 11.54 -7.38 -0.92
C LYS A 113 10.71 -6.23 -0.36
N LEU A 114 10.94 -5.02 -0.83
CA LEU A 114 10.18 -3.82 -0.51
C LEU A 114 9.46 -3.35 -1.77
N CYS A 115 8.14 -3.20 -1.70
CA CYS A 115 7.33 -2.71 -2.82
C CYS A 115 6.15 -1.87 -2.33
N PHE A 116 5.58 -1.06 -3.23
CA PHE A 116 4.28 -0.46 -2.98
C PHE A 116 3.20 -1.49 -3.30
N ASN A 117 2.39 -1.80 -2.30
CA ASN A 117 1.26 -2.72 -2.43
C ASN A 117 -0.03 -1.93 -2.63
N LEU A 118 -0.91 -2.45 -3.45
CA LEU A 118 -2.27 -1.95 -3.61
C LEU A 118 -3.21 -3.14 -3.82
N GLU A 119 -4.14 -3.34 -2.90
CA GLU A 119 -5.08 -4.44 -2.98
C GLU A 119 -6.35 -4.01 -3.70
N LEU A 120 -6.62 -4.66 -4.81
CA LEU A 120 -7.83 -4.43 -5.58
C LEU A 120 -9.02 -5.20 -4.99
N VAL A 121 -10.21 -4.61 -5.07
CA VAL A 121 -11.45 -5.26 -4.57
C VAL A 121 -12.06 -6.13 -5.67
N PRO A 122 -11.91 -7.48 -5.60
CA PRO A 122 -12.14 -8.35 -6.75
C PRO A 122 -13.56 -8.29 -7.31
N HIS A 123 -14.58 -8.35 -6.45
CA HIS A 123 -15.98 -8.43 -6.88
C HIS A 123 -16.47 -7.22 -7.68
N ILE A 124 -15.79 -6.07 -7.55
CA ILE A 124 -16.11 -4.86 -8.30
C ILE A 124 -15.46 -4.90 -9.68
N LEU A 125 -14.36 -5.64 -9.80
CA LEU A 125 -13.51 -5.69 -10.98
C LEU A 125 -13.77 -6.88 -11.89
N PHE A 126 -14.50 -7.89 -11.41
CA PHE A 126 -14.80 -9.07 -12.21
C PHE A 126 -15.34 -8.72 -13.61
N GLY A 127 -14.76 -9.31 -14.63
CA GLY A 127 -15.10 -9.09 -16.02
C GLY A 127 -14.77 -7.68 -16.56
N LYS A 128 -14.13 -6.83 -15.78
CA LYS A 128 -13.71 -5.50 -16.23
C LYS A 128 -12.39 -5.57 -16.97
N PRO A 129 -12.20 -4.78 -18.01
CA PRO A 129 -10.90 -4.66 -18.67
C PRO A 129 -9.92 -3.89 -17.76
N TRP A 130 -8.64 -4.23 -17.91
CA TRP A 130 -7.54 -3.50 -17.28
C TRP A 130 -6.41 -3.24 -18.28
N ILE A 131 -5.69 -2.17 -18.04
CA ILE A 131 -4.46 -1.80 -18.73
C ILE A 131 -3.43 -1.48 -17.65
N MET A 132 -2.28 -2.13 -17.68
CA MET A 132 -1.13 -1.85 -16.83
C MET A 132 0.11 -1.72 -17.73
N ASP A 133 0.68 -0.54 -17.76
CA ASP A 133 1.74 -0.18 -18.72
C ASP A 133 1.33 -0.50 -20.17
N GLN A 134 2.01 -1.46 -20.78
CA GLN A 134 1.73 -1.89 -22.15
C GLN A 134 0.93 -3.21 -22.23
N LYS A 135 0.53 -3.75 -21.06
CA LYS A 135 -0.25 -4.99 -20.98
C LYS A 135 -1.72 -4.67 -20.75
N GLN A 136 -2.57 -5.50 -21.28
CA GLN A 136 -4.01 -5.39 -21.11
C GLN A 136 -4.63 -6.77 -20.91
N GLY A 137 -5.77 -6.80 -20.26
CA GLY A 137 -6.51 -8.04 -20.03
C GLY A 137 -7.89 -7.78 -19.47
N ILE A 138 -8.53 -8.85 -19.02
CA ILE A 138 -9.82 -8.81 -18.35
C ILE A 138 -9.65 -9.50 -17.01
N PHE A 139 -10.13 -8.86 -15.95
CA PHE A 139 -10.18 -9.51 -14.63
C PHE A 139 -11.05 -10.76 -14.69
N PRO A 140 -10.67 -11.85 -14.00
CA PRO A 140 -11.49 -13.05 -13.90
C PRO A 140 -12.93 -12.72 -13.54
N THR A 141 -13.88 -13.52 -14.01
CA THR A 141 -15.31 -13.34 -13.71
C THR A 141 -15.74 -13.99 -12.39
N GLN A 142 -14.83 -14.72 -11.75
CA GLN A 142 -15.08 -15.41 -10.49
C GLN A 142 -13.82 -15.48 -9.64
N PRO A 143 -13.95 -15.57 -8.28
CA PRO A 143 -12.79 -15.50 -7.37
C PRO A 143 -11.74 -16.59 -7.56
N ASN A 144 -12.14 -17.76 -8.01
CA ASN A 144 -11.28 -18.94 -8.15
C ASN A 144 -11.03 -19.29 -9.63
N GLY A 145 -11.00 -18.28 -10.49
CA GLY A 145 -10.56 -18.50 -11.86
C GLY A 145 -9.16 -19.12 -11.86
N PRO A 146 -8.84 -19.98 -12.85
CA PRO A 146 -7.51 -20.54 -12.93
C PRO A 146 -6.50 -19.41 -12.95
N THR A 147 -5.57 -19.45 -12.01
CA THR A 147 -4.35 -18.66 -12.11
C THR A 147 -3.66 -19.11 -13.38
N LEU A 148 -3.68 -18.28 -14.39
CA LEU A 148 -2.85 -18.48 -15.56
C LEU A 148 -1.41 -18.40 -15.06
N GLN A 149 -0.78 -19.56 -14.98
CA GLN A 149 0.65 -19.70 -14.76
C GLN A 149 1.39 -19.22 -16.00
#